data_0eb17fbf6f0eb643e72972c08754090a
#
_entry.id   0eb17fbf6f0eb643e72972c08754090a
#
_cell.length_a   1.000
_cell.length_b   1.000
_cell.length_c   1.000
_cell.angle_alpha   90.00
_cell.angle_beta   90.00
_cell.angle_gamma   90.00
#
_symmetry.space_group_name_H-M   'P 1'
#
loop_
_entity.id
_entity.type
_entity.pdbx_description
1 polymer ?
#
loop_
_entity_poly.entity_id
_entity_poly.type
_entity_poly.pdbx_seq_one_letter_code
_entity_poly.pdbx_strand_id
1 'polypeptide(L)'
;GIGGPVGSGKTALIEKLLVVLKEKNVKPAVITNDLVTDEDAERIKGGGLLEEDKVLAVQAGACPHTVIREDPSLNISAANYLEEKFPDLDLILIESGGDNLASTFSLDLVDWWIFVIDVAGGDDIPRKNGPGVIKSDLLIINKTDLAPYVDVNLKKMIDEAMKVRSGKDVLELNCKTGLGVSEVADKICKNVLFR
;
A
#
# COMPACT_ATOMS: atom_id res chain seq x y z
N GLY A 1 -6.02 -1.29 2.15
CA GLY A 1 -5.47 -0.09 1.51
C GLY A 1 -3.95 -0.03 1.55
N ILE A 2 -3.32 0.50 0.51
CA ILE A 2 -1.87 0.72 0.45
C ILE A 2 -1.62 2.18 0.08
N GLY A 3 -1.22 2.98 1.07
CA GLY A 3 -0.97 4.42 0.95
C GLY A 3 0.49 4.78 1.12
N GLY A 4 0.85 6.02 0.77
CA GLY A 4 2.21 6.55 0.96
C GLY A 4 2.63 7.55 -0.11
N PRO A 5 3.74 8.27 0.10
CA PRO A 5 4.24 9.27 -0.83
C PRO A 5 4.55 8.73 -2.23
N VAL A 6 4.62 9.64 -3.21
CA VAL A 6 5.14 9.31 -4.54
C VAL A 6 6.53 8.69 -4.40
N GLY A 7 6.77 7.63 -5.15
CA GLY A 7 8.06 6.96 -5.17
C GLY A 7 8.38 6.11 -3.94
N SER A 8 7.52 6.00 -2.92
CA SER A 8 7.78 5.15 -1.74
C SER A 8 7.81 3.65 -2.06
N GLY A 9 7.26 3.24 -3.19
CA GLY A 9 7.26 1.86 -3.67
C GLY A 9 5.96 1.09 -3.42
N LYS A 10 4.81 1.77 -3.34
CA LYS A 10 3.49 1.15 -3.21
C LYS A 10 3.20 0.14 -4.31
N THR A 11 3.29 0.57 -5.57
CA THR A 11 3.07 -0.29 -6.75
C THR A 11 4.03 -1.48 -6.77
N ALA A 12 5.32 -1.24 -6.46
CA ALA A 12 6.32 -2.31 -6.36
C ALA A 12 5.98 -3.32 -5.24
N LEU A 13 5.43 -2.85 -4.11
CA LEU A 13 4.94 -3.72 -3.05
C LEU A 13 3.77 -4.58 -3.53
N ILE A 14 2.80 -3.97 -4.22
CA ILE A 14 1.66 -4.71 -4.79
C ILE A 14 2.15 -5.80 -5.72
N GLU A 15 3.03 -5.50 -6.69
CA GLU A 15 3.60 -6.48 -7.60
C GLU A 15 4.24 -7.67 -6.86
N LYS A 16 4.99 -7.42 -5.80
CA LYS A 16 5.60 -8.48 -4.99
C LYS A 16 4.58 -9.23 -4.16
N LEU A 17 3.59 -8.56 -3.59
CA LEU A 17 2.51 -9.19 -2.84
C LEU A 17 1.68 -10.13 -3.72
N LEU A 18 1.39 -9.75 -4.96
CA LEU A 18 0.63 -10.60 -5.89
C LEU A 18 1.29 -11.96 -6.09
N VAL A 19 2.63 -12.00 -6.18
CA VAL A 19 3.38 -13.27 -6.29
C VAL A 19 3.18 -14.12 -5.04
N VAL A 20 3.43 -13.55 -3.86
CA VAL A 20 3.36 -14.27 -2.58
C VAL A 20 1.92 -14.67 -2.23
N LEU A 21 0.94 -13.81 -2.49
CA LEU A 21 -0.47 -14.12 -2.26
C LEU A 21 -0.96 -15.27 -3.15
N LYS A 22 -0.50 -15.33 -4.40
CA LYS A 22 -0.79 -16.47 -5.31
C LYS A 22 -0.23 -17.78 -4.75
N GLU A 23 1.00 -17.78 -4.22
CA GLU A 23 1.60 -18.95 -3.56
C GLU A 23 0.79 -19.40 -2.33
N LYS A 24 0.13 -18.47 -1.65
CA LYS A 24 -0.76 -18.70 -0.51
C LYS A 24 -2.21 -19.06 -0.92
N ASN A 25 -2.48 -19.24 -2.22
CA ASN A 25 -3.81 -19.50 -2.77
C ASN A 25 -4.84 -18.39 -2.43
N VAL A 26 -4.39 -17.16 -2.31
CA VAL A 26 -5.26 -15.98 -2.20
C VAL A 26 -5.54 -15.47 -3.61
N LYS A 27 -6.79 -15.11 -3.88
CA LYS A 27 -7.26 -14.58 -5.17
C LYS A 27 -7.47 -13.06 -5.06
N PRO A 28 -6.47 -12.26 -5.38
CA PRO A 28 -6.58 -10.81 -5.27
C PRO A 28 -7.13 -10.15 -6.54
N ALA A 29 -7.66 -8.93 -6.37
CA ALA A 29 -7.81 -7.93 -7.41
C ALA A 29 -7.12 -6.63 -6.95
N VAL A 30 -6.91 -5.69 -7.87
CA VAL A 30 -6.22 -4.43 -7.58
C VAL A 30 -7.03 -3.25 -8.12
N ILE A 31 -7.15 -2.21 -7.32
CA ILE A 31 -7.64 -0.90 -7.73
C ILE A 31 -6.50 0.09 -7.50
N THR A 32 -6.08 0.80 -8.55
CA THR A 32 -5.12 1.89 -8.43
C THR A 32 -5.82 3.23 -8.52
N ASN A 33 -5.34 4.19 -7.76
CA ASN A 33 -5.82 5.57 -7.82
C ASN A 33 -4.69 6.47 -8.30
N ASP A 34 -4.93 7.24 -9.35
CA ASP A 34 -4.00 8.26 -9.82
C ASP A 34 -4.77 9.51 -10.23
N LEU A 35 -4.04 10.64 -10.35
CA LEU A 35 -4.64 11.93 -10.70
C LEU A 35 -5.11 11.96 -12.15
N VAL A 36 -4.29 11.50 -13.07
CA VAL A 36 -4.46 11.71 -14.53
C VAL A 36 -4.09 10.50 -15.37
N THR A 37 -3.30 9.55 -14.84
CA THR A 37 -2.74 8.45 -15.62
C THR A 37 -3.20 7.09 -15.11
N ASP A 38 -3.12 6.09 -15.96
CA ASP A 38 -3.37 4.69 -15.62
C ASP A 38 -2.05 3.91 -15.51
N GLU A 39 -0.90 4.62 -15.35
CA GLU A 39 0.45 4.02 -15.39
C GLU A 39 0.63 2.89 -14.40
N ASP A 40 0.18 3.07 -13.16
CA ASP A 40 0.29 2.03 -12.13
C ASP A 40 -0.57 0.80 -12.46
N ALA A 41 -1.78 1.00 -12.98
CA ALA A 41 -2.62 -0.10 -13.45
C ALA A 41 -2.00 -0.82 -14.66
N GLU A 42 -1.53 -0.08 -15.66
CA GLU A 42 -0.89 -0.65 -16.85
C GLU A 42 0.40 -1.40 -16.50
N ARG A 43 1.16 -0.91 -15.54
CA ARG A 43 2.33 -1.58 -15.01
C ARG A 43 2.00 -2.92 -14.36
N ILE A 44 0.95 -2.97 -13.54
CA ILE A 44 0.49 -4.21 -12.87
C ILE A 44 -0.04 -5.20 -13.90
N LYS A 45 -0.84 -4.76 -14.89
CA LYS A 45 -1.33 -5.58 -15.99
C LYS A 45 -0.17 -6.13 -16.83
N GLY A 46 0.78 -5.27 -17.20
CA GLY A 46 1.96 -5.65 -17.97
C GLY A 46 2.87 -6.69 -17.28
N GLY A 47 2.79 -6.78 -15.95
CA GLY A 47 3.48 -7.80 -15.16
C GLY A 47 2.93 -9.22 -15.32
N GLY A 48 1.75 -9.40 -15.88
CA GLY A 48 1.13 -10.72 -16.13
C GLY A 48 0.83 -11.54 -14.87
N LEU A 49 0.78 -10.89 -13.70
CA LEU A 49 0.53 -11.54 -12.42
C LEU A 49 -0.95 -11.76 -12.13
N LEU A 50 -1.80 -10.92 -12.71
CA LEU A 50 -3.26 -10.98 -12.66
C LEU A 50 -3.86 -10.94 -14.06
N GLU A 51 -5.09 -11.42 -14.20
CA GLU A 51 -5.93 -11.14 -15.37
C GLU A 51 -6.18 -9.63 -15.44
N GLU A 52 -6.10 -9.05 -16.64
CA GLU A 52 -6.22 -7.60 -16.83
C GLU A 52 -7.53 -7.03 -16.25
N ASP A 53 -8.61 -7.80 -16.33
CA ASP A 53 -9.94 -7.46 -15.82
C ASP A 53 -10.01 -7.37 -14.29
N LYS A 54 -9.02 -7.91 -13.57
CA LYS A 54 -8.88 -7.81 -12.11
C LYS A 54 -8.06 -6.60 -11.66
N VAL A 55 -7.65 -5.75 -12.60
CA VAL A 55 -6.92 -4.51 -12.33
C VAL A 55 -7.71 -3.33 -12.88
N LEU A 56 -8.19 -2.48 -11.99
CA LEU A 56 -8.95 -1.29 -12.35
C LEU A 56 -8.18 -0.02 -11.97
N ALA A 57 -8.27 1.00 -12.81
CA ALA A 57 -7.81 2.35 -12.50
C ALA A 57 -9.00 3.24 -12.14
N VAL A 58 -8.90 3.98 -11.05
CA VAL A 58 -9.82 5.04 -10.66
C VAL A 58 -9.11 6.37 -10.78
N GLN A 59 -9.60 7.23 -11.67
CA GLN A 59 -9.04 8.57 -11.85
C GLN A 59 -9.62 9.53 -10.83
N ALA A 60 -8.76 10.10 -10.02
CA ALA A 60 -9.13 10.95 -8.88
C ALA A 60 -9.49 12.40 -9.26
N GLY A 61 -9.34 12.79 -10.52
CA GLY A 61 -9.52 14.17 -10.95
C GLY A 61 -8.48 15.09 -10.32
N ALA A 62 -8.92 16.15 -9.65
CA ALA A 62 -8.01 17.20 -9.16
C ALA A 62 -7.28 16.88 -7.84
N CYS A 63 -7.77 15.89 -7.05
CA CYS A 63 -7.20 15.60 -5.73
C CYS A 63 -7.30 14.11 -5.38
N PRO A 64 -6.17 13.39 -5.24
CA PRO A 64 -6.16 11.96 -4.97
C PRO A 64 -6.75 11.58 -3.60
N HIS A 65 -6.75 12.47 -2.63
CA HIS A 65 -7.32 12.22 -1.30
C HIS A 65 -8.84 12.06 -1.34
N THR A 66 -9.49 12.79 -2.25
CA THR A 66 -10.95 12.80 -2.32
C THR A 66 -11.50 11.39 -2.51
N VAL A 67 -11.00 10.67 -3.50
CA VAL A 67 -11.53 9.35 -3.91
C VAL A 67 -11.21 8.20 -2.95
N ILE A 68 -10.27 8.40 -2.03
CA ILE A 68 -9.92 7.36 -1.03
C ILE A 68 -10.42 7.70 0.39
N ARG A 69 -10.79 8.97 0.66
CA ARG A 69 -11.16 9.42 1.99
C ARG A 69 -12.45 10.21 2.07
N GLU A 70 -12.54 11.34 1.33
CA GLU A 70 -13.66 12.28 1.49
C GLU A 70 -14.92 11.82 0.77
N ASP A 71 -14.76 11.28 -0.43
CA ASP A 71 -15.82 10.65 -1.22
C ASP A 71 -15.30 9.37 -1.89
N PRO A 72 -15.30 8.24 -1.20
CA PRO A 72 -14.80 6.98 -1.71
C PRO A 72 -15.75 6.26 -2.69
N SER A 73 -16.84 6.89 -3.11
CA SER A 73 -17.89 6.26 -3.92
C SER A 73 -17.40 5.61 -5.20
N LEU A 74 -16.42 6.22 -5.89
CA LEU A 74 -15.84 5.66 -7.10
C LEU A 74 -15.07 4.35 -6.82
N ASN A 75 -14.28 4.32 -5.75
CA ASN A 75 -13.56 3.12 -5.34
C ASN A 75 -14.51 2.04 -4.83
N ILE A 76 -15.54 2.41 -4.07
CA ILE A 76 -16.59 1.46 -3.63
C ILE A 76 -17.31 0.87 -4.84
N SER A 77 -17.65 1.68 -5.84
CA SER A 77 -18.27 1.18 -7.07
C SER A 77 -17.35 0.25 -7.85
N ALA A 78 -16.05 0.55 -7.92
CA ALA A 78 -15.06 -0.31 -8.55
C ALA A 78 -14.90 -1.64 -7.79
N ALA A 79 -14.88 -1.60 -6.45
CA ALA A 79 -14.81 -2.80 -5.62
C ALA A 79 -16.05 -3.69 -5.82
N ASN A 80 -17.25 -3.12 -5.75
CA ASN A 80 -18.50 -3.84 -6.00
C ASN A 80 -18.52 -4.51 -7.40
N TYR A 81 -18.07 -3.79 -8.43
CA TYR A 81 -17.95 -4.36 -9.77
C TYR A 81 -17.02 -5.57 -9.82
N LEU A 82 -15.86 -5.51 -9.13
CA LEU A 82 -14.93 -6.64 -9.05
C LEU A 82 -15.55 -7.83 -8.30
N GLU A 83 -16.23 -7.59 -7.19
CA GLU A 83 -16.91 -8.64 -6.41
C GLU A 83 -18.04 -9.31 -7.20
N GLU A 84 -18.84 -8.54 -7.93
CA GLU A 84 -19.90 -9.08 -8.79
C GLU A 84 -19.35 -9.91 -9.95
N LYS A 85 -18.28 -9.42 -10.59
CA LYS A 85 -17.66 -10.07 -11.74
C LYS A 85 -16.86 -11.31 -11.36
N PHE A 86 -16.23 -11.32 -10.21
CA PHE A 86 -15.37 -12.38 -9.70
C PHE A 86 -15.79 -12.83 -8.29
N PRO A 87 -16.86 -13.63 -8.16
CA PRO A 87 -17.40 -14.03 -6.86
C PRO A 87 -16.44 -14.85 -5.98
N ASP A 88 -15.33 -15.27 -6.52
CA ASP A 88 -14.30 -16.06 -5.84
C ASP A 88 -13.08 -15.22 -5.39
N LEU A 89 -13.17 -13.88 -5.46
CA LEU A 89 -12.15 -13.00 -4.91
C LEU A 89 -12.07 -13.14 -3.38
N ASP A 90 -10.85 -13.18 -2.89
CA ASP A 90 -10.57 -13.16 -1.44
C ASP A 90 -10.18 -11.76 -0.95
N LEU A 91 -9.60 -10.93 -1.82
CA LEU A 91 -8.95 -9.67 -1.43
C LEU A 91 -8.97 -8.65 -2.56
N ILE A 92 -9.26 -7.40 -2.23
CA ILE A 92 -9.05 -6.26 -3.12
C ILE A 92 -7.96 -5.37 -2.50
N LEU A 93 -6.87 -5.19 -3.23
CA LEU A 93 -5.81 -4.24 -2.87
C LEU A 93 -6.12 -2.89 -3.49
N ILE A 94 -6.22 -1.84 -2.68
CA ILE A 94 -6.50 -0.48 -3.15
C ILE A 94 -5.25 0.38 -2.93
N GLU A 95 -4.61 0.81 -4.02
CA GLU A 95 -3.47 1.72 -3.98
C GLU A 95 -3.94 3.17 -3.96
N SER A 96 -3.43 3.99 -3.05
CA SER A 96 -3.65 5.44 -3.09
C SER A 96 -2.84 6.08 -4.21
N GLY A 97 -3.31 7.15 -4.76
CA GLY A 97 -2.47 8.08 -5.53
C GLY A 97 -1.23 8.49 -4.73
N GLY A 98 -0.19 8.91 -5.42
CA GLY A 98 1.04 9.35 -4.77
C GLY A 98 0.84 10.61 -3.97
N ASP A 99 0.78 10.47 -2.68
CA ASP A 99 0.40 11.52 -1.74
C ASP A 99 1.52 11.90 -0.76
N ASN A 100 1.26 12.94 0.02
CA ASN A 100 2.12 13.31 1.14
C ASN A 100 1.82 12.44 2.38
N LEU A 101 2.48 12.73 3.50
CA LEU A 101 2.32 12.01 4.77
C LEU A 101 0.92 12.16 5.42
N ALA A 102 0.04 12.99 4.86
CA ALA A 102 -1.29 13.27 5.40
C ALA A 102 -2.38 12.32 4.89
N SER A 103 -2.12 11.54 3.84
CA SER A 103 -3.10 10.62 3.25
C SER A 103 -3.54 9.55 4.24
N THR A 104 -4.84 9.38 4.33
CA THR A 104 -5.49 8.31 5.07
C THR A 104 -6.64 7.75 4.25
N PHE A 105 -6.97 6.48 4.43
CA PHE A 105 -8.15 5.87 3.84
C PHE A 105 -9.41 6.14 4.67
N SER A 106 -10.57 6.15 3.99
CA SER A 106 -11.86 6.04 4.66
C SER A 106 -12.03 4.63 5.24
N LEU A 107 -12.61 4.54 6.43
CA LEU A 107 -12.97 3.26 7.05
C LEU A 107 -14.15 2.58 6.33
N ASP A 108 -14.89 3.31 5.51
CA ASP A 108 -15.94 2.75 4.66
C ASP A 108 -15.37 2.07 3.42
N LEU A 109 -14.11 2.35 3.08
CA LEU A 109 -13.46 1.82 1.88
C LEU A 109 -12.53 0.65 2.17
N VAL A 110 -11.82 0.65 3.31
CA VAL A 110 -10.82 -0.36 3.61
C VAL A 110 -10.95 -0.89 5.04
N ASP A 111 -10.84 -2.21 5.20
CA ASP A 111 -10.86 -2.88 6.50
C ASP A 111 -9.53 -2.74 7.24
N TRP A 112 -8.45 -2.60 6.48
CA TRP A 112 -7.08 -2.54 6.99
C TRP A 112 -6.18 -1.81 6.01
N TRP A 113 -5.20 -1.04 6.48
CA TRP A 113 -4.35 -0.31 5.57
C TRP A 113 -2.90 -0.20 6.01
N ILE A 114 -2.05 -0.25 5.00
CA ILE A 114 -0.61 -0.15 5.06
C ILE A 114 -0.21 1.26 4.64
N PHE A 115 0.72 1.86 5.35
CA PHE A 115 1.37 3.09 4.89
C PHE A 115 2.83 2.82 4.59
N VAL A 116 3.26 3.15 3.37
CA VAL A 116 4.62 2.90 2.88
C VAL A 116 5.39 4.21 2.84
N ILE A 117 6.47 4.29 3.59
CA ILE A 117 7.51 5.31 3.47
C ILE A 117 8.80 4.65 3.03
N ASP A 118 9.80 5.42 2.63
CA ASP A 118 11.11 4.89 2.27
C ASP A 118 12.25 5.67 2.92
N VAL A 119 13.43 5.06 2.96
CA VAL A 119 14.60 5.65 3.62
C VAL A 119 15.12 6.90 2.93
N ALA A 120 14.89 7.06 1.61
CA ALA A 120 15.35 8.23 0.87
C ALA A 120 14.58 9.51 1.25
N GLY A 121 13.42 9.37 1.88
CA GLY A 121 12.67 10.50 2.44
C GLY A 121 13.31 11.13 3.70
N GLY A 122 14.27 10.46 4.31
CA GLY A 122 14.97 10.89 5.52
C GLY A 122 14.47 10.23 6.82
N ASP A 123 15.36 10.12 7.81
CA ASP A 123 15.07 9.43 9.08
C ASP A 123 14.13 10.25 10.01
N ASP A 124 13.82 11.48 9.64
CA ASP A 124 12.95 12.37 10.39
C ASP A 124 11.45 12.21 10.04
N ILE A 125 11.12 11.48 8.98
CA ILE A 125 9.72 11.27 8.56
C ILE A 125 8.84 10.77 9.71
N PRO A 126 9.21 9.74 10.49
CA PRO A 126 8.37 9.28 11.58
C PRO A 126 8.08 10.35 12.63
N ARG A 127 9.07 11.21 12.94
CA ARG A 127 8.92 12.29 13.93
C ARG A 127 7.98 13.40 13.49
N LYS A 128 7.77 13.57 12.18
CA LYS A 128 6.83 14.56 11.63
C LYS A 128 5.38 14.20 11.89
N ASN A 129 5.13 13.00 12.43
CA ASN A 129 3.83 12.54 12.89
C ASN A 129 2.70 12.67 11.85
N GLY A 130 3.00 12.45 10.57
CA GLY A 130 1.97 12.44 9.54
C GLY A 130 0.86 11.41 9.85
N PRO A 131 -0.41 11.75 9.57
CA PRO A 131 -1.53 10.85 9.86
C PRO A 131 -1.36 9.44 9.28
N GLY A 132 -0.76 9.31 8.09
CA GLY A 132 -0.45 8.01 7.48
C GLY A 132 0.50 7.18 8.35
N VAL A 133 1.54 7.80 8.89
CA VAL A 133 2.50 7.14 9.78
C VAL A 133 1.84 6.67 11.08
N ILE A 134 0.99 7.50 11.71
CA ILE A 134 0.44 7.22 13.03
C ILE A 134 -0.79 6.29 12.95
N LYS A 135 -1.68 6.53 11.99
CA LYS A 135 -3.02 5.92 11.96
C LYS A 135 -3.06 4.58 11.23
N SER A 136 -2.17 4.34 10.25
CA SER A 136 -2.15 3.07 9.53
C SER A 136 -2.06 1.87 10.47
N ASP A 137 -2.59 0.75 10.06
CA ASP A 137 -2.49 -0.51 10.80
C ASP A 137 -1.07 -1.05 10.76
N LEU A 138 -0.43 -0.97 9.60
CA LEU A 138 0.97 -1.32 9.37
C LEU A 138 1.73 -0.16 8.74
N LEU A 139 2.89 0.18 9.30
CA LEU A 139 3.86 1.06 8.65
C LEU A 139 4.97 0.24 8.03
N ILE A 140 5.29 0.53 6.78
CA ILE A 140 6.42 -0.07 6.07
C ILE A 140 7.49 0.99 5.83
N ILE A 141 8.73 0.65 6.16
CA ILE A 141 9.93 1.41 5.80
C ILE A 141 10.62 0.65 4.67
N ASN A 142 10.45 1.12 3.44
CA ASN A 142 10.93 0.47 2.22
C ASN A 142 12.30 0.97 1.78
N LYS A 143 12.90 0.28 0.80
CA LYS A 143 14.20 0.60 0.19
C LYS A 143 15.35 0.63 1.20
N THR A 144 15.31 -0.28 2.17
CA THR A 144 16.28 -0.30 3.28
C THR A 144 17.73 -0.48 2.83
N ASP A 145 17.95 -1.03 1.62
CA ASP A 145 19.25 -1.12 0.97
C ASP A 145 19.87 0.24 0.64
N LEU A 146 19.05 1.28 0.51
CA LEU A 146 19.52 2.64 0.20
C LEU A 146 20.01 3.40 1.45
N ALA A 147 19.70 2.95 2.65
CA ALA A 147 20.01 3.68 3.88
C ALA A 147 21.50 4.11 3.98
N PRO A 148 22.51 3.27 3.61
CA PRO A 148 23.91 3.68 3.63
C PRO A 148 24.27 4.76 2.61
N TYR A 149 23.47 4.92 1.55
CA TYR A 149 23.76 5.85 0.45
C TYR A 149 23.06 7.20 0.61
N VAL A 150 22.09 7.29 1.50
CA VAL A 150 21.28 8.50 1.75
C VAL A 150 21.51 9.06 3.16
N ASP A 151 22.56 8.61 3.84
CA ASP A 151 22.96 9.04 5.20
C ASP A 151 21.82 8.92 6.23
N VAL A 152 21.03 7.83 6.12
CA VAL A 152 19.92 7.55 7.01
C VAL A 152 20.30 6.46 8.03
N ASN A 153 20.05 6.77 9.30
CA ASN A 153 20.14 5.76 10.36
C ASN A 153 18.83 4.96 10.44
N LEU A 154 18.80 3.81 9.75
CA LEU A 154 17.62 2.94 9.67
C LEU A 154 17.10 2.53 11.05
N LYS A 155 18.01 2.16 11.97
CA LYS A 155 17.62 1.78 13.34
C LYS A 155 16.91 2.92 14.06
N LYS A 156 17.47 4.13 13.98
CA LYS A 156 16.84 5.32 14.56
C LYS A 156 15.47 5.59 13.95
N MET A 157 15.34 5.46 12.61
CA MET A 157 14.06 5.65 11.91
C MET A 157 12.99 4.67 12.40
N ILE A 158 13.35 3.40 12.59
CA ILE A 158 12.46 2.37 13.13
C ILE A 158 12.07 2.66 14.59
N ASP A 159 13.06 2.96 15.44
CA ASP A 159 12.82 3.26 16.85
C ASP A 159 11.86 4.46 17.04
N GLU A 160 12.05 5.50 16.23
CA GLU A 160 11.17 6.67 16.20
C GLU A 160 9.78 6.34 15.67
N ALA A 161 9.68 5.52 14.62
CA ALA A 161 8.41 5.04 14.11
C ALA A 161 7.63 4.24 15.16
N MET A 162 8.27 3.29 15.82
CA MET A 162 7.66 2.51 16.90
C MET A 162 7.15 3.40 18.04
N LYS A 163 7.94 4.41 18.42
CA LYS A 163 7.58 5.34 19.48
C LYS A 163 6.32 6.15 19.17
N VAL A 164 6.25 6.74 17.96
CA VAL A 164 5.09 7.58 17.59
C VAL A 164 3.84 6.77 17.30
N ARG A 165 3.98 5.48 16.95
CA ARG A 165 2.87 4.58 16.64
C ARG A 165 2.28 3.87 17.86
N SER A 166 2.81 4.11 19.06
CA SER A 166 2.27 3.56 20.31
C SER A 166 2.10 2.03 20.29
N GLY A 167 3.08 1.32 19.72
CA GLY A 167 3.12 -0.14 19.67
C GLY A 167 2.45 -0.78 18.44
N LYS A 168 1.94 -0.01 17.49
CA LYS A 168 1.51 -0.55 16.19
C LYS A 168 2.71 -1.00 15.36
N ASP A 169 2.51 -2.02 14.55
CA ASP A 169 3.54 -2.67 13.76
C ASP A 169 4.30 -1.74 12.80
N VAL A 170 5.61 -1.95 12.75
CA VAL A 170 6.53 -1.33 11.79
C VAL A 170 7.36 -2.45 11.17
N LEU A 171 7.42 -2.52 9.84
CA LEU A 171 8.23 -3.50 9.11
C LEU A 171 9.25 -2.83 8.20
N GLU A 172 10.45 -3.42 8.19
CA GLU A 172 11.47 -3.13 7.18
C GLU A 172 11.17 -3.88 5.90
N LEU A 173 11.34 -3.21 4.77
CA LEU A 173 11.06 -3.79 3.48
C LEU A 173 12.11 -3.42 2.43
N ASN A 174 12.33 -4.32 1.51
CA ASN A 174 13.03 -4.05 0.27
C ASN A 174 12.31 -4.75 -0.88
N CYS A 175 11.46 -4.02 -1.60
CA CYS A 175 10.72 -4.56 -2.74
C CYS A 175 11.63 -5.08 -3.85
N LYS A 176 12.86 -4.55 -4.01
CA LYS A 176 13.80 -5.00 -5.04
C LYS A 176 14.30 -6.42 -4.79
N THR A 177 14.60 -6.74 -3.53
CA THR A 177 15.12 -8.07 -3.14
C THR A 177 14.02 -9.03 -2.67
N GLY A 178 12.84 -8.50 -2.32
CA GLY A 178 11.75 -9.27 -1.72
C GLY A 178 11.83 -9.39 -0.19
N LEU A 179 12.83 -8.76 0.44
CA LEU A 179 12.96 -8.77 1.91
C LEU A 179 11.69 -8.20 2.55
N GLY A 180 11.12 -8.93 3.52
CA GLY A 180 9.96 -8.51 4.29
C GLY A 180 8.59 -8.71 3.60
N VAL A 181 8.55 -8.97 2.28
CA VAL A 181 7.28 -9.09 1.53
C VAL A 181 6.41 -10.25 2.04
N SER A 182 7.01 -11.40 2.33
CA SER A 182 6.26 -12.54 2.87
C SER A 182 5.61 -12.21 4.21
N GLU A 183 6.31 -11.46 5.09
CA GLU A 183 5.77 -11.05 6.37
C GLU A 183 4.57 -10.10 6.22
N VAL A 184 4.62 -9.19 5.23
CA VAL A 184 3.47 -8.33 4.90
C VAL A 184 2.28 -9.18 4.44
N ALA A 185 2.51 -10.17 3.56
CA ALA A 185 1.46 -11.08 3.10
C ALA A 185 0.86 -11.90 4.27
N ASP A 186 1.70 -12.38 5.21
CA ASP A 186 1.24 -13.09 6.40
C ASP A 186 0.35 -12.21 7.29
N LYS A 187 0.73 -10.93 7.45
CA LYS A 187 -0.10 -9.97 8.20
C LYS A 187 -1.44 -9.68 7.50
N ILE A 188 -1.47 -9.60 6.19
CA ILE A 188 -2.72 -9.48 5.41
C ILE A 188 -3.58 -10.73 5.63
N CYS A 189 -3.03 -11.93 5.46
CA CYS A 189 -3.76 -13.17 5.67
C CYS A 189 -4.34 -13.24 7.08
N LYS A 190 -3.56 -12.90 8.10
CA LYS A 190 -3.98 -12.94 9.50
C LYS A 190 -5.04 -11.88 9.83
N ASN A 191 -4.83 -10.63 9.45
CA ASN A 191 -5.64 -9.51 9.94
C ASN A 191 -6.84 -9.16 9.06
N VAL A 192 -6.82 -9.55 7.77
CA VAL A 192 -7.88 -9.27 6.80
C VAL A 192 -8.65 -10.54 6.45
N LEU A 193 -7.93 -11.63 6.15
CA LEU A 193 -8.55 -12.88 5.70
C LEU A 193 -8.82 -13.88 6.84
N PHE A 194 -8.31 -13.61 8.05
CA PHE A 194 -8.45 -14.46 9.25
C PHE A 194 -7.96 -15.91 9.02
N ARG A 195 -6.86 -16.07 8.27
CA ARG A 195 -6.22 -17.34 7.90
C ARG A 195 -4.81 -17.48 8.47
#